data_7d7ab060295c8714c4ddd9cc85780e3e
#
_entry.id   7d7ab060295c8714c4ddd9cc85780e3e
#
_cell.length_a   1.000
_cell.length_b   1.000
_cell.length_c   1.000
_cell.angle_alpha   90.00
_cell.angle_beta   90.00
_cell.angle_gamma   90.00
#
_symmetry.space_group_name_H-M   'P 1'
#
loop_
_entity.id
_entity.type
_entity.pdbx_description
1 polymer ?
#
loop_
_entity_poly.entity_id
_entity_poly.type
_entity_poly.pdbx_seq_one_letter_code
_entity_poly.pdbx_strand_id
1 'polypeptide(L)'
;MKKLNLLFLVFFIIQGCTSVTQKVKKDNRPNILFIMSDDHAYQAISSYDDRLIQTPNIDRLAEEGIKFTNACVTNSICAPSRATILTGKFSHLNGKIDNHSPFDTSQVTFPQLFKKAGYQTAMFGKLHFGNNPKGVDDFLILPGQGDYINPKFLGKEKDTIITGYVTDIITDLTIDWFKNKRDESKPFLMMYLHKAPHRAWWPRADKFAEFYEKKFPEPKTLFDDYSNRGSAAKSAEMNLLTHMRYMEDSKVWPSTIKEMGSVEPEIVYVNERKNLVQSHPNQFFSRYGRANDSQKAEYDITLNKISDDFKTNWPTMNDEEKMRWKFQRYMQDYLATISSVDDNVGRVLNYLDENNLSENTIVVYTSDQGFYLGEHGWFDKRFIYDESFKTPLLIRWPNKIEPGITSDEMVQNLDFAQTFLEAAMINIPDDMQGESLMPLLTGNNEKWDREEVYYHYYEYPSVHMVKRHYGIVSKNYKLVRFYYDVDEWELYDRKKDPYELNNVYENDEYKSIREDLHLRLESLRIKYKDSDELNDFYINKYLEKNKSRN
;
A
#
# COMPACT_ATOMS: atom_id res chain seq x y z
N MET A 1 84.67 -17.73 62.96
CA MET A 1 83.67 -16.70 62.73
C MET A 1 83.32 -16.72 61.24
N LYS A 2 82.25 -17.41 60.85
CA LYS A 2 81.80 -17.47 59.45
C LYS A 2 80.53 -16.65 59.31
N LYS A 3 80.53 -15.64 58.40
CA LYS A 3 79.37 -14.80 58.06
C LYS A 3 78.50 -15.55 57.05
N LEU A 4 77.27 -15.67 57.42
CA LEU A 4 76.25 -16.26 56.56
C LEU A 4 75.50 -15.16 55.80
N ASN A 5 75.65 -15.10 54.47
CA ASN A 5 74.90 -14.20 53.60
C ASN A 5 73.53 -14.80 53.23
N LEU A 6 72.50 -14.11 53.63
CA LEU A 6 71.08 -14.49 53.30
C LEU A 6 70.72 -13.73 52.00
N LEU A 7 70.46 -14.51 50.92
CA LEU A 7 70.02 -13.96 49.64
C LEU A 7 68.46 -13.98 49.66
N PHE A 8 67.82 -12.78 49.60
CA PHE A 8 66.42 -12.61 49.47
C PHE A 8 66.04 -12.66 47.94
N LEU A 9 65.37 -13.70 47.55
CA LEU A 9 64.77 -13.82 46.18
C LEU A 9 63.36 -13.18 46.18
N VAL A 10 63.23 -12.02 45.52
CA VAL A 10 61.96 -11.33 45.36
C VAL A 10 61.31 -11.91 44.10
N PHE A 11 60.19 -12.69 44.28
CA PHE A 11 59.32 -13.17 43.19
C PHE A 11 58.36 -12.07 42.81
N PHE A 12 58.55 -11.45 41.62
CA PHE A 12 57.56 -10.59 41.00
C PHE A 12 56.50 -11.48 40.34
N ILE A 13 55.31 -11.55 40.94
CA ILE A 13 54.13 -12.12 40.30
C ILE A 13 53.56 -11.08 39.32
N ILE A 14 53.82 -11.26 38.02
CA ILE A 14 53.15 -10.50 36.97
C ILE A 14 51.75 -11.11 36.82
N GLN A 15 50.74 -10.46 37.43
CA GLN A 15 49.34 -10.74 37.12
C GLN A 15 49.04 -10.16 35.72
N GLY A 16 49.12 -10.99 34.69
CA GLY A 16 48.61 -10.68 33.37
C GLY A 16 47.07 -10.61 33.41
N CYS A 17 46.51 -9.38 33.37
CA CYS A 17 45.12 -9.18 33.06
C CYS A 17 44.88 -9.63 31.62
N THR A 18 44.48 -10.88 31.43
CA THR A 18 43.84 -11.31 30.16
C THR A 18 42.45 -10.68 30.14
N SER A 19 42.30 -9.58 29.41
CA SER A 19 40.98 -9.08 29.01
C SER A 19 40.33 -10.14 28.12
N VAL A 20 39.43 -10.92 28.70
CA VAL A 20 38.51 -11.77 27.94
C VAL A 20 37.58 -10.82 27.21
N THR A 21 37.92 -10.46 25.99
CA THR A 21 36.98 -9.88 25.03
C THR A 21 35.92 -10.97 24.79
N GLN A 22 34.81 -10.92 25.54
CA GLN A 22 33.64 -11.67 25.18
C GLN A 22 33.29 -11.24 23.73
N LYS A 23 33.56 -12.12 22.77
CA LYS A 23 32.97 -11.98 21.43
C LYS A 23 31.46 -11.93 21.62
N VAL A 24 30.87 -10.75 21.47
CA VAL A 24 29.42 -10.59 21.42
C VAL A 24 28.96 -11.55 20.35
N LYS A 25 28.19 -12.56 20.72
CA LYS A 25 27.66 -13.54 19.77
C LYS A 25 26.76 -12.76 18.81
N LYS A 26 27.19 -12.67 17.55
CA LYS A 26 26.41 -11.98 16.52
C LYS A 26 25.01 -12.61 16.44
N ASP A 27 23.97 -11.80 16.54
CA ASP A 27 22.60 -12.27 16.36
C ASP A 27 22.42 -12.68 14.89
N ASN A 28 22.09 -13.94 14.65
CA ASN A 28 21.96 -14.50 13.30
C ASN A 28 20.53 -14.44 12.76
N ARG A 29 19.58 -13.88 13.54
CA ARG A 29 18.22 -13.67 13.07
C ARG A 29 18.23 -12.68 11.88
N PRO A 30 17.35 -12.85 10.88
CA PRO A 30 17.36 -11.98 9.72
C PRO A 30 16.94 -10.56 10.06
N ASN A 31 17.52 -9.58 9.38
CA ASN A 31 16.94 -8.25 9.28
C ASN A 31 15.69 -8.28 8.41
N ILE A 32 14.80 -7.33 8.60
CA ILE A 32 13.63 -7.16 7.75
C ILE A 32 13.59 -5.72 7.24
N LEU A 33 13.56 -5.57 5.92
CA LEU A 33 13.23 -4.34 5.21
C LEU A 33 11.86 -4.51 4.56
N PHE A 34 10.84 -3.91 5.16
CA PHE A 34 9.48 -3.90 4.64
C PHE A 34 9.22 -2.62 3.85
N ILE A 35 9.16 -2.72 2.53
CA ILE A 35 8.89 -1.63 1.60
C ILE A 35 7.43 -1.69 1.19
N MET A 36 6.67 -0.62 1.44
CA MET A 36 5.27 -0.54 1.04
C MET A 36 4.97 0.79 0.38
N SER A 37 4.41 0.73 -0.82
CA SER A 37 3.86 1.89 -1.52
C SER A 37 2.36 2.02 -1.25
N ASP A 38 1.81 3.20 -1.45
CA ASP A 38 0.41 3.54 -1.20
C ASP A 38 -0.34 3.64 -2.53
N ASP A 39 -1.30 2.75 -2.76
CA ASP A 39 -2.05 2.67 -4.02
C ASP A 39 -1.21 2.20 -5.24
N HIS A 40 -0.21 1.34 -5.06
CA HIS A 40 0.59 0.85 -6.19
C HIS A 40 -0.05 -0.39 -6.82
N ALA A 41 -0.70 -0.19 -7.95
CA ALA A 41 -1.29 -1.25 -8.75
C ALA A 41 -0.22 -2.24 -9.24
N TYR A 42 -0.47 -3.54 -9.12
CA TYR A 42 0.51 -4.55 -9.57
C TYR A 42 0.81 -4.43 -11.08
N GLN A 43 -0.17 -3.97 -11.90
CA GLN A 43 -0.02 -3.75 -13.34
C GLN A 43 1.01 -2.66 -13.67
N ALA A 44 1.40 -1.83 -12.69
CA ALA A 44 2.41 -0.78 -12.85
C ALA A 44 3.78 -1.18 -12.28
N ILE A 45 4.10 -2.47 -12.29
CA ILE A 45 5.42 -3.04 -12.00
C ILE A 45 5.80 -3.96 -13.16
N SER A 46 6.93 -3.71 -13.82
CA SER A 46 7.26 -4.38 -15.08
C SER A 46 7.44 -5.88 -14.97
N SER A 47 7.79 -6.43 -13.82
CA SER A 47 7.82 -7.88 -13.61
C SER A 47 6.42 -8.53 -13.61
N TYR A 48 5.34 -7.78 -13.43
CA TYR A 48 3.95 -8.25 -13.57
C TYR A 48 3.36 -7.89 -14.93
N ASP A 49 3.60 -6.66 -15.41
CA ASP A 49 3.10 -6.16 -16.71
C ASP A 49 4.02 -5.05 -17.23
N ASP A 50 4.73 -5.31 -18.31
CA ASP A 50 5.77 -4.42 -18.87
C ASP A 50 5.23 -3.36 -19.83
N ARG A 51 3.90 -3.32 -20.07
CA ARG A 51 3.27 -2.43 -21.04
C ARG A 51 3.21 -0.96 -20.59
N LEU A 52 3.17 -0.71 -19.28
CA LEU A 52 2.93 0.64 -18.74
C LEU A 52 4.21 1.37 -18.37
N ILE A 53 5.11 0.72 -17.66
CA ILE A 53 6.32 1.33 -17.11
C ILE A 53 7.41 0.28 -16.92
N GLN A 54 8.67 0.71 -16.94
CA GLN A 54 9.81 -0.12 -16.52
C GLN A 54 10.17 0.23 -15.08
N THR A 55 10.29 -0.80 -14.22
CA THR A 55 10.63 -0.69 -12.80
C THR A 55 11.81 -1.59 -12.45
N PRO A 56 12.99 -1.38 -13.09
CA PRO A 56 14.10 -2.32 -13.03
C PRO A 56 14.64 -2.57 -11.61
N ASN A 57 14.50 -1.61 -10.70
CA ASN A 57 14.97 -1.76 -9.33
C ASN A 57 14.00 -2.60 -8.47
N ILE A 58 12.70 -2.42 -8.66
CA ILE A 58 11.68 -3.26 -8.00
C ILE A 58 11.73 -4.67 -8.57
N ASP A 59 11.95 -4.83 -9.89
CA ASP A 59 12.02 -6.12 -10.57
C ASP A 59 13.17 -6.98 -10.07
N ARG A 60 14.29 -6.40 -9.58
CA ARG A 60 15.35 -7.14 -8.89
C ARG A 60 14.83 -8.05 -7.79
N LEU A 61 13.77 -7.63 -7.06
CA LEU A 61 13.20 -8.46 -6.01
C LEU A 61 12.47 -9.69 -6.55
N ALA A 62 11.90 -9.61 -7.75
CA ALA A 62 11.33 -10.75 -8.45
C ALA A 62 12.42 -11.67 -9.03
N GLU A 63 13.48 -11.07 -9.60
CA GLU A 63 14.60 -11.79 -10.21
C GLU A 63 15.46 -12.52 -9.17
N GLU A 64 15.68 -11.87 -8.01
CA GLU A 64 16.53 -12.37 -6.92
C GLU A 64 15.73 -13.08 -5.80
N GLY A 65 14.41 -13.27 -5.98
CA GLY A 65 13.52 -13.83 -4.98
C GLY A 65 12.27 -14.48 -5.55
N ILE A 66 11.12 -14.26 -4.89
CA ILE A 66 9.82 -14.83 -5.29
C ILE A 66 8.81 -13.72 -5.60
N LYS A 67 8.06 -13.90 -6.68
CA LYS A 67 6.92 -13.08 -7.08
C LYS A 67 5.61 -13.85 -6.86
N PHE A 68 4.65 -13.25 -6.13
CA PHE A 68 3.31 -13.80 -5.96
C PHE A 68 2.34 -13.13 -6.93
N THR A 69 1.62 -13.92 -7.74
CA THR A 69 0.66 -13.41 -8.74
C THR A 69 -0.78 -13.35 -8.22
N ASN A 70 -1.06 -13.98 -7.08
CA ASN A 70 -2.35 -13.97 -6.40
C ASN A 70 -2.25 -13.48 -4.95
N ALA A 71 -1.37 -12.49 -4.70
CA ALA A 71 -1.38 -11.78 -3.44
C ALA A 71 -2.52 -10.76 -3.42
N CYS A 72 -3.26 -10.69 -2.31
CA CYS A 72 -4.44 -9.85 -2.20
C CYS A 72 -4.59 -9.25 -0.79
N VAL A 73 -5.56 -8.35 -0.65
CA VAL A 73 -5.83 -7.67 0.61
C VAL A 73 -7.17 -8.09 1.22
N THR A 74 -7.30 -7.93 2.53
CA THR A 74 -8.55 -8.22 3.26
C THR A 74 -9.58 -7.11 3.15
N ASN A 75 -9.12 -5.89 2.80
CA ASN A 75 -9.93 -4.67 2.66
C ASN A 75 -9.14 -3.65 1.82
N SER A 76 -9.66 -3.29 0.64
CA SER A 76 -8.95 -2.44 -0.35
C SER A 76 -9.04 -0.95 0.01
N ILE A 77 -8.55 -0.58 1.20
CA ILE A 77 -8.46 0.81 1.65
C ILE A 77 -7.29 0.99 2.62
N CYS A 78 -6.55 2.09 2.50
CA CYS A 78 -5.23 2.30 3.10
C CYS A 78 -5.14 1.94 4.60
N ALA A 79 -5.82 2.67 5.49
CA ALA A 79 -5.62 2.48 6.92
C ALA A 79 -6.12 1.11 7.44
N PRO A 80 -7.27 0.57 6.99
CA PRO A 80 -7.69 -0.80 7.28
C PRO A 80 -6.68 -1.86 6.82
N SER A 81 -6.19 -1.79 5.58
CA SER A 81 -5.18 -2.72 5.07
C SER A 81 -3.88 -2.65 5.89
N ARG A 82 -3.39 -1.45 6.17
CA ARG A 82 -2.19 -1.24 7.01
C ARG A 82 -2.36 -1.79 8.42
N ALA A 83 -3.56 -1.65 9.00
CA ALA A 83 -3.88 -2.22 10.31
C ALA A 83 -3.87 -3.76 10.26
N THR A 84 -4.40 -4.36 9.19
CA THR A 84 -4.34 -5.81 8.97
C THR A 84 -2.89 -6.29 8.87
N ILE A 85 -2.06 -5.63 8.06
CA ILE A 85 -0.62 -5.93 7.94
C ILE A 85 0.08 -5.91 9.31
N LEU A 86 -0.18 -4.86 10.12
CA LEU A 86 0.52 -4.71 11.39
C LEU A 86 0.02 -5.65 12.49
N THR A 87 -1.25 -6.04 12.46
CA THR A 87 -1.88 -6.83 13.53
C THR A 87 -2.06 -8.31 13.20
N GLY A 88 -1.97 -8.69 11.92
CA GLY A 88 -2.35 -10.04 11.48
C GLY A 88 -3.83 -10.36 11.70
N LYS A 89 -4.71 -9.33 11.76
CA LYS A 89 -6.16 -9.47 12.04
C LYS A 89 -7.00 -8.72 11.02
N PHE A 90 -8.17 -9.28 10.70
CA PHE A 90 -9.16 -8.58 9.88
C PHE A 90 -9.63 -7.26 10.53
N SER A 91 -10.13 -6.34 9.69
CA SER A 91 -10.58 -5.00 10.09
C SER A 91 -11.63 -5.01 11.20
N HIS A 92 -12.54 -5.98 11.20
CA HIS A 92 -13.58 -6.11 12.22
C HIS A 92 -13.05 -6.56 13.59
N LEU A 93 -11.86 -7.18 13.67
CA LEU A 93 -11.24 -7.56 14.93
C LEU A 93 -10.18 -6.56 15.40
N ASN A 94 -9.45 -5.93 14.48
CA ASN A 94 -8.50 -4.89 14.87
C ASN A 94 -9.15 -3.51 15.05
N GLY A 95 -10.45 -3.36 14.70
CA GLY A 95 -11.26 -2.16 14.88
C GLY A 95 -11.03 -1.06 13.84
N LYS A 96 -10.08 -1.21 12.91
CA LYS A 96 -9.79 -0.24 11.87
C LYS A 96 -10.55 -0.56 10.59
N ILE A 97 -11.80 -0.12 10.52
CA ILE A 97 -12.72 -0.41 9.41
C ILE A 97 -12.77 0.68 8.33
N ASP A 98 -12.25 1.88 8.62
CA ASP A 98 -12.31 3.07 7.78
C ASP A 98 -11.03 3.91 7.86
N ASN A 99 -10.88 4.89 6.95
CA ASN A 99 -9.76 5.83 6.94
C ASN A 99 -9.87 6.96 7.98
N HIS A 100 -11.02 7.14 8.64
CA HIS A 100 -11.32 8.31 9.46
C HIS A 100 -11.15 8.08 10.95
N SER A 101 -11.43 6.87 11.43
CA SER A 101 -11.30 6.52 12.84
C SER A 101 -9.84 6.33 13.21
N PRO A 102 -9.37 6.80 14.39
CA PRO A 102 -8.01 6.49 14.83
C PRO A 102 -7.85 4.99 15.06
N PHE A 103 -6.63 4.49 14.89
CA PHE A 103 -6.30 3.10 15.19
C PHE A 103 -6.34 2.83 16.69
N ASP A 104 -6.92 1.72 17.10
CA ASP A 104 -6.92 1.28 18.49
C ASP A 104 -5.50 0.89 18.94
N THR A 105 -4.91 1.74 19.77
CA THR A 105 -3.55 1.54 20.27
C THR A 105 -3.40 0.42 21.31
N SER A 106 -4.49 -0.22 21.74
CA SER A 106 -4.43 -1.43 22.57
C SER A 106 -4.10 -2.69 21.77
N GLN A 107 -4.29 -2.65 20.44
CA GLN A 107 -3.93 -3.75 19.55
C GLN A 107 -2.42 -4.04 19.59
N VAL A 108 -2.08 -5.32 19.63
CA VAL A 108 -0.70 -5.78 19.48
C VAL A 108 -0.32 -5.76 18.00
N THR A 109 0.83 -5.16 17.69
CA THR A 109 1.37 -5.09 16.32
C THR A 109 2.72 -5.81 16.27
N PHE A 110 3.07 -6.37 15.09
CA PHE A 110 4.34 -7.09 14.97
C PHE A 110 5.57 -6.22 15.28
N PRO A 111 5.64 -4.90 14.99
CA PRO A 111 6.78 -4.08 15.41
C PRO A 111 6.98 -4.04 16.95
N GLN A 112 5.88 -4.09 17.74
CA GLN A 112 5.99 -4.18 19.20
C GLN A 112 6.62 -5.51 19.64
N LEU A 113 6.28 -6.62 18.95
CA LEU A 113 6.85 -7.94 19.23
C LEU A 113 8.32 -8.02 18.82
N PHE A 114 8.68 -7.45 17.69
CA PHE A 114 10.08 -7.32 17.24
C PHE A 114 10.93 -6.53 18.23
N LYS A 115 10.45 -5.37 18.66
CA LYS A 115 11.14 -4.57 19.68
C LYS A 115 11.33 -5.33 20.98
N LYS A 116 10.27 -6.03 21.46
CA LYS A 116 10.33 -6.87 22.67
C LYS A 116 11.34 -8.02 22.51
N ALA A 117 11.50 -8.53 21.29
CA ALA A 117 12.47 -9.58 20.97
C ALA A 117 13.91 -9.06 20.78
N GLY A 118 14.17 -7.75 20.98
CA GLY A 118 15.51 -7.15 20.91
C GLY A 118 15.92 -6.63 19.54
N TYR A 119 15.02 -6.59 18.57
CA TYR A 119 15.26 -5.90 17.31
C TYR A 119 15.31 -4.39 17.52
N GLN A 120 16.13 -3.72 16.74
CA GLN A 120 16.05 -2.28 16.56
C GLN A 120 15.00 -1.97 15.48
N THR A 121 14.07 -1.06 15.78
CA THR A 121 12.90 -0.81 14.94
C THR A 121 12.85 0.62 14.43
N ALA A 122 12.64 0.80 13.13
CA ALA A 122 12.50 2.13 12.53
C ALA A 122 11.33 2.18 11.53
N MET A 123 10.69 3.36 11.39
CA MET A 123 9.57 3.59 10.48
C MET A 123 9.64 4.98 9.87
N PHE A 124 9.71 5.06 8.54
CA PHE A 124 9.71 6.32 7.81
C PHE A 124 8.65 6.35 6.72
N GLY A 125 7.85 7.41 6.68
CA GLY A 125 6.82 7.64 5.66
C GLY A 125 5.38 7.51 6.14
N LYS A 126 4.49 6.92 5.33
CA LYS A 126 3.04 6.93 5.57
C LYS A 126 2.58 5.79 6.47
N LEU A 127 2.02 6.10 7.64
CA LEU A 127 1.34 5.13 8.52
C LEU A 127 -0.19 5.20 8.41
N HIS A 128 -0.76 6.40 8.40
CA HIS A 128 -2.20 6.69 8.24
C HIS A 128 -3.10 6.21 9.39
N PHE A 129 -2.62 6.20 10.63
CA PHE A 129 -3.40 5.73 11.79
C PHE A 129 -4.02 6.83 12.65
N GLY A 130 -3.64 8.09 12.44
CA GLY A 130 -4.07 9.22 13.26
C GLY A 130 -3.40 9.28 14.64
N ASN A 131 -2.44 8.38 14.91
CA ASN A 131 -1.64 8.35 16.12
C ASN A 131 -0.20 7.87 15.81
N ASN A 132 0.71 8.04 16.76
CA ASN A 132 2.11 7.61 16.63
C ASN A 132 2.24 6.08 16.68
N PRO A 133 3.22 5.49 15.96
CA PRO A 133 3.44 4.05 15.97
C PRO A 133 3.94 3.58 17.35
N LYS A 134 3.40 2.46 17.82
CA LYS A 134 3.88 1.78 19.01
C LYS A 134 4.90 0.69 18.64
N GLY A 135 5.89 0.49 19.50
CA GLY A 135 6.92 -0.53 19.27
C GLY A 135 7.95 -0.15 18.22
N VAL A 136 8.10 1.14 17.93
CA VAL A 136 9.08 1.67 17.00
C VAL A 136 10.05 2.59 17.77
N ASP A 137 11.36 2.38 17.59
CA ASP A 137 12.39 3.16 18.28
C ASP A 137 12.57 4.53 17.67
N ASP A 138 12.69 4.57 16.33
CA ASP A 138 12.89 5.79 15.55
C ASP A 138 11.80 5.91 14.47
N PHE A 139 11.14 7.05 14.39
CA PHE A 139 10.19 7.29 13.33
C PHE A 139 10.09 8.76 12.91
N LEU A 140 9.82 8.96 11.64
CA LEU A 140 9.28 10.18 11.03
C LEU A 140 8.17 9.78 10.08
N ILE A 141 6.91 10.02 10.49
CA ILE A 141 5.73 9.61 9.74
C ILE A 141 4.96 10.81 9.18
N LEU A 142 4.34 10.62 8.03
CA LEU A 142 3.50 11.63 7.40
C LEU A 142 2.17 11.79 8.15
N PRO A 143 1.69 13.02 8.41
CA PRO A 143 0.35 13.23 8.95
C PRO A 143 -0.72 12.89 7.91
N GLY A 144 -1.70 12.08 8.29
CA GLY A 144 -2.80 11.66 7.41
C GLY A 144 -2.32 11.04 6.10
N GLN A 145 -2.70 11.64 4.97
CA GLN A 145 -2.26 11.21 3.64
C GLN A 145 -0.87 11.72 3.24
N GLY A 146 -0.33 12.71 3.95
CA GLY A 146 0.95 13.35 3.62
C GLY A 146 0.92 14.22 2.35
N ASP A 147 2.00 14.96 2.12
CA ASP A 147 2.21 15.81 0.96
C ASP A 147 3.40 15.33 0.13
N TYR A 148 3.38 15.55 -1.18
CA TYR A 148 4.49 15.20 -2.07
C TYR A 148 5.65 16.18 -2.00
N ILE A 149 5.34 17.47 -1.88
CA ILE A 149 6.30 18.58 -1.92
C ILE A 149 6.47 19.15 -0.52
N ASN A 150 7.72 19.27 -0.07
CA ASN A 150 8.09 19.86 1.23
C ASN A 150 7.21 19.32 2.38
N PRO A 151 7.14 17.99 2.56
CA PRO A 151 6.22 17.37 3.50
C PRO A 151 6.54 17.69 4.96
N LYS A 152 5.46 17.77 5.76
CA LYS A 152 5.57 17.70 7.21
C LYS A 152 5.71 16.24 7.64
N PHE A 153 6.56 15.99 8.63
CA PHE A 153 6.67 14.72 9.33
C PHE A 153 6.36 14.90 10.82
N LEU A 154 5.67 13.92 11.38
CA LEU A 154 5.48 13.77 12.82
C LEU A 154 6.61 12.88 13.34
N GLY A 155 7.34 13.36 14.34
CA GLY A 155 8.44 12.64 14.94
C GLY A 155 8.22 12.30 16.40
N LYS A 156 9.07 11.45 16.95
CA LYS A 156 9.02 11.07 18.36
C LYS A 156 9.25 12.24 19.30
N GLU A 157 10.19 13.10 18.96
CA GLU A 157 10.58 14.26 19.77
C GLU A 157 9.94 15.55 19.28
N LYS A 158 9.92 15.75 17.97
CA LYS A 158 9.36 16.96 17.35
C LYS A 158 8.89 16.69 15.93
N ASP A 159 7.91 17.48 15.52
CA ASP A 159 7.49 17.55 14.13
C ASP A 159 8.49 18.39 13.32
N THR A 160 8.63 18.06 12.04
CA THR A 160 9.54 18.80 11.15
C THR A 160 8.94 18.92 9.75
N ILE A 161 9.31 19.98 9.03
CA ILE A 161 9.06 20.11 7.58
C ILE A 161 10.41 19.96 6.90
N ILE A 162 10.49 19.08 5.91
CA ILE A 162 11.73 18.85 5.16
C ILE A 162 11.50 19.30 3.72
N THR A 163 12.38 20.18 3.23
CA THR A 163 12.31 20.67 1.84
C THR A 163 12.76 19.57 0.89
N GLY A 164 11.97 19.33 -0.16
CA GLY A 164 12.27 18.35 -1.19
C GLY A 164 11.03 17.53 -1.60
N TYR A 165 11.29 16.46 -2.32
CA TYR A 165 10.27 15.51 -2.79
C TYR A 165 10.12 14.35 -1.79
N VAL A 166 8.88 14.01 -1.43
CA VAL A 166 8.60 13.09 -0.33
C VAL A 166 9.26 11.72 -0.47
N THR A 167 9.28 11.16 -1.69
CA THR A 167 9.85 9.83 -1.95
C THR A 167 11.37 9.84 -1.71
N ASP A 168 12.06 10.88 -2.18
CA ASP A 168 13.50 11.07 -1.96
C ASP A 168 13.81 11.26 -0.48
N ILE A 169 13.02 12.09 0.22
CA ILE A 169 13.19 12.37 1.65
C ILE A 169 13.04 11.10 2.51
N ILE A 170 12.00 10.29 2.25
CA ILE A 170 11.77 9.03 2.99
C ILE A 170 12.98 8.09 2.78
N THR A 171 13.52 8.06 1.58
CA THR A 171 14.72 7.28 1.24
C THR A 171 15.97 7.79 1.95
N ASP A 172 16.18 9.10 1.94
CA ASP A 172 17.30 9.73 2.63
C ASP A 172 17.26 9.46 4.14
N LEU A 173 16.08 9.55 4.76
CA LEU A 173 15.87 9.20 6.16
C LEU A 173 16.18 7.72 6.45
N THR A 174 15.79 6.82 5.55
CA THR A 174 16.07 5.38 5.66
C THR A 174 17.55 5.08 5.57
N ILE A 175 18.25 5.66 4.59
CA ILE A 175 19.69 5.48 4.41
C ILE A 175 20.47 6.15 5.54
N ASP A 176 20.06 7.33 6.00
CA ASP A 176 20.66 8.01 7.14
C ASP A 176 20.56 7.18 8.42
N TRP A 177 19.39 6.55 8.63
CA TRP A 177 19.23 5.67 9.78
C TRP A 177 20.18 4.47 9.73
N PHE A 178 20.33 3.82 8.58
CA PHE A 178 21.29 2.73 8.40
C PHE A 178 22.73 3.16 8.67
N LYS A 179 23.11 4.37 8.23
CA LYS A 179 24.48 4.90 8.36
C LYS A 179 24.82 5.36 9.76
N ASN A 180 23.88 6.03 10.43
CA ASN A 180 24.21 6.87 11.59
C ASN A 180 23.49 6.46 12.88
N LYS A 181 22.45 5.61 12.81
CA LYS A 181 21.62 5.26 13.98
C LYS A 181 21.53 3.77 14.26
N ARG A 182 21.77 2.93 13.26
CA ARG A 182 21.70 1.48 13.39
C ARG A 182 22.78 0.95 14.36
N ASP A 183 22.37 0.14 15.33
CA ASP A 183 23.24 -0.67 16.17
C ASP A 183 23.59 -1.97 15.42
N GLU A 184 24.83 -2.08 14.96
CA GLU A 184 25.31 -3.21 14.16
C GLU A 184 25.32 -4.55 14.91
N SER A 185 25.22 -4.52 16.24
CA SER A 185 25.15 -5.73 17.06
C SER A 185 23.76 -6.35 17.11
N LYS A 186 22.72 -5.66 16.61
CA LYS A 186 21.32 -6.09 16.65
C LYS A 186 20.76 -6.26 15.25
N PRO A 187 19.83 -7.20 15.06
CA PRO A 187 19.01 -7.24 13.85
C PRO A 187 18.04 -6.06 13.85
N PHE A 188 17.58 -5.65 12.67
CA PHE A 188 16.63 -4.55 12.52
C PHE A 188 15.32 -4.96 11.83
N LEU A 189 14.28 -4.21 12.17
CA LEU A 189 13.04 -4.09 11.41
C LEU A 189 12.93 -2.66 10.89
N MET A 190 13.07 -2.45 9.58
CA MET A 190 12.86 -1.18 8.91
C MET A 190 11.55 -1.19 8.14
N MET A 191 10.65 -0.28 8.48
CA MET A 191 9.42 -0.03 7.73
C MET A 191 9.60 1.21 6.84
N TYR A 192 9.80 1.00 5.55
CA TYR A 192 10.06 2.00 4.53
C TYR A 192 8.79 2.19 3.70
N LEU A 193 8.01 3.23 4.06
CA LEU A 193 6.60 3.38 3.70
C LEU A 193 6.38 4.61 2.80
N HIS A 194 6.31 4.40 1.49
CA HIS A 194 6.06 5.48 0.55
C HIS A 194 4.62 6.01 0.61
N LYS A 195 4.47 7.32 0.35
CA LYS A 195 3.19 7.93 0.03
C LYS A 195 2.81 7.68 -1.44
N ALA A 196 3.79 7.70 -2.32
CA ALA A 196 3.57 7.48 -3.76
C ALA A 196 3.14 6.02 -4.01
N PRO A 197 2.27 5.78 -5.00
CA PRO A 197 1.63 6.73 -5.91
C PRO A 197 0.20 7.20 -5.51
N HIS A 198 -0.11 7.43 -4.25
CA HIS A 198 -1.45 7.87 -3.80
C HIS A 198 -1.87 9.23 -4.41
N ARG A 199 -3.18 9.34 -4.73
CA ARG A 199 -3.85 10.58 -5.17
C ARG A 199 -3.65 11.74 -4.15
N ALA A 200 -3.63 13.05 -4.54
CA ALA A 200 -3.48 13.53 -5.90
C ALA A 200 -1.99 13.47 -6.28
N TRP A 201 -1.73 12.88 -7.41
CA TRP A 201 -0.38 12.61 -7.88
C TRP A 201 0.38 13.91 -8.19
N TRP A 202 1.46 14.18 -7.46
CA TRP A 202 2.39 15.28 -7.77
C TRP A 202 3.77 14.65 -8.01
N PRO A 203 4.13 14.37 -9.26
CA PRO A 203 5.42 13.77 -9.57
C PRO A 203 6.59 14.68 -9.20
N ARG A 204 7.78 14.11 -9.04
CA ARG A 204 9.02 14.88 -9.02
C ARG A 204 9.12 15.66 -10.35
N ALA A 205 9.57 16.92 -10.30
CA ALA A 205 9.46 17.85 -11.43
C ALA A 205 10.08 17.33 -12.74
N ASP A 206 11.25 16.65 -12.66
CA ASP A 206 11.90 16.01 -13.81
C ASP A 206 11.04 14.88 -14.41
N LYS A 207 10.47 14.02 -13.57
CA LYS A 207 9.58 12.95 -14.00
C LYS A 207 8.24 13.48 -14.52
N PHE A 208 7.74 14.58 -13.97
CA PHE A 208 6.52 15.22 -14.44
C PHE A 208 6.66 15.70 -15.89
N ALA A 209 7.80 16.34 -16.21
CA ALA A 209 8.11 16.78 -17.56
C ALA A 209 8.33 15.58 -18.51
N GLU A 210 9.07 14.56 -18.07
CA GLU A 210 9.37 13.36 -18.87
C GLU A 210 8.09 12.60 -19.23
N PHE A 211 7.23 12.32 -18.25
CA PHE A 211 6.04 11.48 -18.44
C PHE A 211 4.89 12.21 -19.14
N TYR A 212 4.84 13.52 -19.08
CA TYR A 212 3.87 14.31 -19.84
C TYR A 212 3.93 14.04 -21.34
N GLU A 213 5.12 13.80 -21.88
CA GLU A 213 5.32 13.53 -23.30
C GLU A 213 4.99 12.07 -23.70
N LYS A 214 4.72 11.17 -22.74
CA LYS A 214 4.43 9.76 -22.99
C LYS A 214 2.94 9.53 -23.24
N LYS A 215 2.65 8.45 -23.98
CA LYS A 215 1.30 7.92 -24.20
C LYS A 215 1.23 6.49 -23.67
N PHE A 216 0.12 6.14 -23.07
CA PHE A 216 -0.10 4.86 -22.42
C PHE A 216 -1.24 4.09 -23.08
N PRO A 217 -1.15 2.75 -23.19
CA PRO A 217 -2.22 1.93 -23.75
C PRO A 217 -3.46 1.98 -22.84
N GLU A 218 -4.62 2.03 -23.49
CA GLU A 218 -5.91 2.01 -22.81
C GLU A 218 -6.25 0.59 -22.34
N PRO A 219 -6.82 0.39 -21.13
CA PRO A 219 -7.36 -0.90 -20.74
C PRO A 219 -8.60 -1.22 -21.59
N LYS A 220 -8.83 -2.52 -21.84
CA LYS A 220 -9.98 -2.98 -22.66
C LYS A 220 -11.32 -2.57 -22.09
N THR A 221 -11.40 -2.32 -20.80
CA THR A 221 -12.61 -2.00 -20.06
C THR A 221 -12.78 -0.50 -19.78
N LEU A 222 -11.97 0.38 -20.44
CA LEU A 222 -12.04 1.83 -20.22
C LEU A 222 -13.45 2.41 -20.40
N PHE A 223 -14.24 1.85 -21.34
CA PHE A 223 -15.60 2.29 -21.66
C PHE A 223 -16.66 1.29 -21.20
N ASP A 224 -16.44 0.62 -20.05
CA ASP A 224 -17.41 -0.27 -19.44
C ASP A 224 -18.69 0.50 -19.05
N ASP A 225 -19.86 -0.01 -19.43
CA ASP A 225 -21.17 0.57 -19.17
C ASP A 225 -21.88 -0.04 -17.95
N TYR A 226 -21.25 -1.02 -17.31
CA TYR A 226 -21.74 -1.76 -16.15
C TYR A 226 -23.06 -2.51 -16.38
N SER A 227 -23.44 -2.78 -17.65
CA SER A 227 -24.77 -3.31 -18.01
C SER A 227 -25.06 -4.69 -17.40
N ASN A 228 -24.02 -5.52 -17.25
CA ASN A 228 -24.12 -6.90 -16.75
C ASN A 228 -23.71 -7.06 -15.28
N ARG A 229 -23.69 -5.98 -14.51
CA ARG A 229 -23.36 -6.00 -13.09
C ARG A 229 -24.47 -5.41 -12.23
N GLY A 230 -24.35 -5.58 -10.91
CA GLY A 230 -25.27 -5.01 -9.92
C GLY A 230 -25.28 -3.48 -9.87
N SER A 231 -26.15 -2.93 -9.04
CA SER A 231 -26.30 -1.48 -8.87
C SER A 231 -25.09 -0.82 -8.21
N ALA A 232 -24.29 -1.59 -7.45
CA ALA A 232 -23.10 -1.10 -6.76
C ALA A 232 -22.06 -0.51 -7.73
N ALA A 233 -21.77 -1.19 -8.84
CA ALA A 233 -20.85 -0.72 -9.86
C ALA A 233 -21.33 0.58 -10.52
N LYS A 234 -22.63 0.66 -10.83
CA LYS A 234 -23.25 1.84 -11.47
C LYS A 234 -23.26 3.08 -10.58
N SER A 235 -23.33 2.89 -9.26
CA SER A 235 -23.45 3.98 -8.29
C SER A 235 -22.11 4.46 -7.74
N ALA A 236 -20.99 3.84 -8.09
CA ALA A 236 -19.67 4.23 -7.64
C ALA A 236 -19.21 5.55 -8.28
N GLU A 237 -18.70 6.45 -7.44
CA GLU A 237 -18.23 7.79 -7.85
C GLU A 237 -16.72 7.78 -8.15
N MET A 238 -16.29 6.89 -9.06
CA MET A 238 -14.88 6.69 -9.44
C MET A 238 -14.61 6.81 -10.94
N ASN A 239 -15.63 7.16 -11.74
CA ASN A 239 -15.47 7.26 -13.19
C ASN A 239 -14.51 8.39 -13.58
N LEU A 240 -13.57 8.09 -14.48
CA LEU A 240 -12.55 9.02 -14.96
C LEU A 240 -13.15 10.29 -15.58
N LEU A 241 -14.17 10.12 -16.44
CA LEU A 241 -14.78 11.27 -17.13
C LEU A 241 -15.43 12.22 -16.14
N THR A 242 -16.19 11.65 -15.19
CA THR A 242 -17.14 12.40 -14.39
C THR A 242 -16.64 12.75 -12.98
N HIS A 243 -15.73 11.96 -12.38
CA HIS A 243 -15.31 12.14 -10.99
C HIS A 243 -13.85 12.55 -10.82
N MET A 244 -13.03 12.46 -11.90
CA MET A 244 -11.67 13.00 -11.87
C MET A 244 -11.68 14.51 -12.10
N ARG A 245 -11.07 15.23 -11.18
CA ARG A 245 -11.11 16.71 -11.13
C ARG A 245 -10.07 17.36 -12.02
N TYR A 246 -10.42 18.44 -12.70
CA TYR A 246 -9.51 19.13 -13.62
C TYR A 246 -8.29 19.72 -12.92
N MET A 247 -8.52 20.48 -11.83
CA MET A 247 -7.46 21.20 -11.12
C MET A 247 -6.61 20.27 -10.25
N GLU A 248 -7.26 19.40 -9.48
CA GLU A 248 -6.55 18.56 -8.51
C GLU A 248 -5.84 17.36 -9.17
N ASP A 249 -6.56 16.64 -10.03
CA ASP A 249 -6.06 15.39 -10.61
C ASP A 249 -5.36 15.62 -11.96
N SER A 250 -5.99 16.39 -12.86
CA SER A 250 -5.43 16.65 -14.19
C SER A 250 -4.46 17.84 -14.24
N LYS A 251 -4.37 18.62 -13.14
CA LYS A 251 -3.42 19.75 -12.97
C LYS A 251 -3.59 20.88 -13.98
N VAL A 252 -4.83 21.10 -14.42
CA VAL A 252 -5.17 22.30 -15.18
C VAL A 252 -5.16 23.51 -14.24
N TRP A 253 -4.51 24.59 -14.66
CA TRP A 253 -4.47 25.83 -13.87
C TRP A 253 -5.88 26.32 -13.51
N PRO A 254 -6.14 26.71 -12.25
CA PRO A 254 -7.41 27.32 -11.87
C PRO A 254 -7.78 28.56 -12.66
N SER A 255 -6.79 29.35 -13.10
CA SER A 255 -6.99 30.49 -13.98
C SER A 255 -7.55 30.09 -15.35
N THR A 256 -7.04 29.00 -15.92
CA THR A 256 -7.53 28.48 -17.22
C THR A 256 -9.01 28.06 -17.12
N ILE A 257 -9.39 27.31 -16.06
CA ILE A 257 -10.80 26.93 -15.83
C ILE A 257 -11.67 28.18 -15.68
N LYS A 258 -11.20 29.19 -14.94
CA LYS A 258 -11.93 30.46 -14.76
C LYS A 258 -12.12 31.21 -16.08
N GLU A 259 -11.11 31.26 -16.95
CA GLU A 259 -11.18 31.89 -18.26
C GLU A 259 -12.15 31.20 -19.21
N MET A 260 -12.21 29.86 -19.16
CA MET A 260 -13.11 29.07 -19.99
C MET A 260 -14.59 29.16 -19.56
N GLY A 261 -14.87 29.59 -18.32
CA GLY A 261 -16.21 29.71 -17.77
C GLY A 261 -16.80 28.36 -17.35
N SER A 262 -17.84 27.89 -18.03
CA SER A 262 -18.38 26.54 -17.79
C SER A 262 -17.57 25.50 -18.54
N VAL A 263 -17.10 24.48 -17.81
CA VAL A 263 -16.35 23.34 -18.37
C VAL A 263 -17.11 22.07 -18.01
N GLU A 264 -17.76 21.45 -19.00
CA GLU A 264 -18.52 20.22 -18.82
C GLU A 264 -17.74 18.99 -19.30
N PRO A 265 -17.94 17.80 -18.73
CA PRO A 265 -18.68 17.57 -17.50
C PRO A 265 -17.81 17.84 -16.25
N GLU A 266 -18.20 18.79 -15.44
CA GLU A 266 -17.66 18.91 -14.09
C GLU A 266 -18.62 18.26 -13.12
N ILE A 267 -18.26 17.11 -12.55
CA ILE A 267 -19.10 16.46 -11.58
C ILE A 267 -18.81 16.92 -10.18
N VAL A 268 -19.86 17.08 -9.62
CA VAL A 268 -20.17 17.39 -8.28
C VAL A 268 -20.35 16.08 -7.52
N TYR A 269 -19.45 15.77 -6.58
CA TYR A 269 -19.68 14.68 -5.65
C TYR A 269 -20.90 14.99 -4.78
N VAL A 270 -21.97 14.25 -4.95
CA VAL A 270 -23.11 14.27 -4.04
C VAL A 270 -22.81 13.30 -2.91
N ASN A 271 -22.14 13.77 -1.86
CA ASN A 271 -22.10 12.99 -0.64
C ASN A 271 -23.44 13.13 0.11
N GLU A 272 -23.73 12.21 1.03
CA GLU A 272 -24.95 12.23 1.88
C GLU A 272 -25.13 13.54 2.68
N ARG A 273 -24.08 14.36 2.75
CA ARG A 273 -24.11 15.66 3.43
C ARG A 273 -24.66 16.79 2.57
N LYS A 274 -25.15 16.49 1.35
CA LYS A 274 -25.64 17.48 0.37
C LYS A 274 -24.62 18.59 0.02
N ASN A 275 -23.36 18.40 0.35
CA ASN A 275 -22.30 19.33 0.01
C ASN A 275 -21.71 18.90 -1.33
N LEU A 276 -22.02 19.66 -2.34
CA LEU A 276 -21.43 19.57 -3.65
C LEU A 276 -19.93 19.85 -3.53
N VAL A 277 -19.09 18.84 -3.63
CA VAL A 277 -17.64 19.02 -3.63
C VAL A 277 -17.18 19.25 -5.06
N GLN A 278 -17.33 20.48 -5.52
CA GLN A 278 -16.71 20.92 -6.77
C GLN A 278 -15.19 20.88 -6.66
N SER A 279 -14.52 20.71 -7.79
CA SER A 279 -13.10 21.00 -7.92
C SER A 279 -12.86 22.44 -7.45
N HIS A 280 -12.18 22.61 -6.31
CA HIS A 280 -11.97 23.93 -5.74
C HIS A 280 -10.51 24.35 -5.94
N PRO A 281 -10.24 25.59 -6.36
CA PRO A 281 -8.88 26.11 -6.54
C PRO A 281 -7.98 25.88 -5.31
N ASN A 282 -8.55 25.94 -4.11
CA ASN A 282 -7.81 25.70 -2.87
C ASN A 282 -7.17 24.29 -2.79
N GLN A 283 -7.76 23.27 -3.43
CA GLN A 283 -7.18 21.92 -3.44
C GLN A 283 -5.91 21.86 -4.29
N PHE A 284 -5.89 22.56 -5.42
CA PHE A 284 -4.68 22.74 -6.22
C PHE A 284 -3.62 23.54 -5.45
N PHE A 285 -4.00 24.74 -4.97
CA PHE A 285 -3.05 25.63 -4.30
C PHE A 285 -2.56 25.12 -2.95
N SER A 286 -3.31 24.29 -2.25
CA SER A 286 -2.84 23.67 -1.01
C SER A 286 -1.61 22.75 -1.23
N ARG A 287 -1.45 22.20 -2.42
CA ARG A 287 -0.31 21.36 -2.81
C ARG A 287 0.78 22.15 -3.54
N TYR A 288 0.41 22.86 -4.61
CA TYR A 288 1.32 23.69 -5.37
C TYR A 288 1.97 24.78 -4.51
N GLY A 289 1.20 25.41 -3.62
CA GLY A 289 1.67 26.45 -2.70
C GLY A 289 2.72 26.00 -1.68
N ARG A 290 2.95 24.68 -1.53
CA ARG A 290 4.04 24.14 -0.70
C ARG A 290 5.40 24.27 -1.39
N ALA A 291 5.42 24.32 -2.72
CA ALA A 291 6.64 24.50 -3.49
C ALA A 291 7.24 25.89 -3.25
N ASN A 292 8.57 25.95 -3.08
CA ASN A 292 9.31 27.21 -3.12
C ASN A 292 9.42 27.75 -4.56
N ASP A 293 9.95 28.95 -4.75
CA ASP A 293 9.96 29.61 -6.05
C ASP A 293 10.77 28.84 -7.11
N SER A 294 11.88 28.19 -6.73
CA SER A 294 12.66 27.36 -7.65
C SER A 294 11.86 26.11 -8.08
N GLN A 295 11.22 25.43 -7.14
CA GLN A 295 10.39 24.27 -7.43
C GLN A 295 9.17 24.65 -8.30
N LYS A 296 8.54 25.80 -8.04
CA LYS A 296 7.44 26.31 -8.86
C LYS A 296 7.88 26.55 -10.30
N ALA A 297 9.04 27.17 -10.50
CA ALA A 297 9.55 27.44 -11.84
C ALA A 297 9.73 26.15 -12.67
N GLU A 298 10.12 25.03 -12.03
CA GLU A 298 10.22 23.73 -12.68
C GLU A 298 8.84 23.14 -13.02
N TYR A 299 7.87 23.19 -12.09
CA TYR A 299 6.51 22.69 -12.29
C TYR A 299 5.73 23.49 -13.33
N ASP A 300 5.89 24.82 -13.34
CA ASP A 300 5.13 25.75 -14.20
C ASP A 300 5.29 25.43 -15.68
N ILE A 301 6.46 24.93 -16.09
CA ILE A 301 6.72 24.54 -17.49
C ILE A 301 5.69 23.49 -17.96
N THR A 302 5.51 22.43 -17.19
CA THR A 302 4.59 21.34 -17.55
C THR A 302 3.13 21.72 -17.27
N LEU A 303 2.86 22.43 -16.18
CA LEU A 303 1.52 22.91 -15.84
C LEU A 303 0.95 23.84 -16.94
N ASN A 304 1.79 24.71 -17.51
CA ASN A 304 1.39 25.58 -18.62
C ASN A 304 1.06 24.75 -19.86
N LYS A 305 1.90 23.78 -20.25
CA LYS A 305 1.61 22.89 -21.39
C LYS A 305 0.27 22.15 -21.23
N ILE A 306 0.00 21.61 -20.03
CA ILE A 306 -1.26 20.93 -19.72
C ILE A 306 -2.45 21.86 -19.91
N SER A 307 -2.34 23.08 -19.40
CA SER A 307 -3.43 24.05 -19.42
C SER A 307 -3.69 24.61 -20.80
N ASP A 308 -2.63 24.82 -21.60
CA ASP A 308 -2.72 25.23 -23.00
C ASP A 308 -3.36 24.14 -23.87
N ASP A 309 -2.95 22.87 -23.67
CA ASP A 309 -3.56 21.72 -24.34
C ASP A 309 -5.04 21.58 -23.97
N PHE A 310 -5.38 21.67 -22.68
CA PHE A 310 -6.76 21.62 -22.20
C PHE A 310 -7.62 22.74 -22.81
N LYS A 311 -7.15 23.98 -22.75
CA LYS A 311 -7.85 25.15 -23.27
C LYS A 311 -8.13 25.02 -24.76
N THR A 312 -7.17 24.47 -25.50
CA THR A 312 -7.25 24.35 -26.98
C THR A 312 -8.15 23.21 -27.41
N ASN A 313 -8.02 22.02 -26.81
CA ASN A 313 -8.59 20.78 -27.31
C ASN A 313 -9.90 20.40 -26.63
N TRP A 314 -10.01 20.60 -25.30
CA TRP A 314 -11.18 20.17 -24.51
C TRP A 314 -12.54 20.62 -25.05
N PRO A 315 -12.73 21.88 -25.53
CA PRO A 315 -14.04 22.34 -25.99
C PRO A 315 -14.56 21.63 -27.25
N THR A 316 -13.69 21.00 -28.02
CA THR A 316 -14.06 20.32 -29.27
C THR A 316 -14.18 18.82 -29.14
N MET A 317 -13.76 18.26 -27.99
CA MET A 317 -13.78 16.82 -27.71
C MET A 317 -15.20 16.34 -27.40
N ASN A 318 -15.56 15.16 -27.90
CA ASN A 318 -16.70 14.40 -27.40
C ASN A 318 -16.36 13.68 -26.07
N ASP A 319 -17.33 13.02 -25.44
CA ASP A 319 -17.13 12.42 -24.12
C ASP A 319 -16.10 11.27 -24.10
N GLU A 320 -15.99 10.48 -25.17
CA GLU A 320 -14.96 9.45 -25.29
C GLU A 320 -13.56 10.07 -25.38
N GLU A 321 -13.41 11.13 -26.18
CA GLU A 321 -12.14 11.85 -26.31
C GLU A 321 -11.74 12.54 -25.02
N LYS A 322 -12.71 13.11 -24.27
CA LYS A 322 -12.49 13.69 -22.94
C LYS A 322 -12.06 12.63 -21.93
N MET A 323 -12.68 11.44 -21.96
CA MET A 323 -12.31 10.33 -21.08
C MET A 323 -10.89 9.85 -21.38
N ARG A 324 -10.51 9.70 -22.67
CA ARG A 324 -9.14 9.37 -23.10
C ARG A 324 -8.13 10.42 -22.66
N TRP A 325 -8.48 11.69 -22.79
CA TRP A 325 -7.61 12.80 -22.34
C TRP A 325 -7.36 12.70 -20.82
N LYS A 326 -8.42 12.53 -20.01
CA LYS A 326 -8.29 12.34 -18.55
C LYS A 326 -7.49 11.09 -18.21
N PHE A 327 -7.72 9.98 -18.92
CA PHE A 327 -6.95 8.74 -18.73
C PHE A 327 -5.45 8.99 -19.00
N GLN A 328 -5.08 9.63 -20.10
CA GLN A 328 -3.68 9.92 -20.39
C GLN A 328 -3.05 10.81 -19.32
N ARG A 329 -3.75 11.87 -18.89
CA ARG A 329 -3.27 12.74 -17.81
C ARG A 329 -3.06 11.97 -16.50
N TYR A 330 -4.00 11.13 -16.16
CA TYR A 330 -3.92 10.26 -15.00
C TYR A 330 -2.70 9.34 -15.05
N MET A 331 -2.55 8.61 -16.14
CA MET A 331 -1.45 7.66 -16.31
C MET A 331 -0.08 8.35 -16.30
N GLN A 332 0.04 9.51 -16.96
CA GLN A 332 1.26 10.30 -16.96
C GLN A 332 1.71 10.66 -15.54
N ASP A 333 0.81 11.14 -14.71
CA ASP A 333 1.14 11.57 -13.36
C ASP A 333 1.35 10.38 -12.40
N TYR A 334 0.49 9.37 -12.47
CA TYR A 334 0.57 8.17 -11.64
C TYR A 334 1.89 7.42 -11.88
N LEU A 335 2.23 7.12 -13.13
CA LEU A 335 3.44 6.39 -13.48
C LEU A 335 4.73 7.20 -13.24
N ALA A 336 4.67 8.53 -13.39
CA ALA A 336 5.78 9.40 -13.03
C ALA A 336 6.11 9.33 -11.53
N THR A 337 5.10 9.20 -10.65
CA THR A 337 5.35 9.01 -9.21
C THR A 337 5.95 7.64 -8.91
N ILE A 338 5.54 6.60 -9.64
CA ILE A 338 6.11 5.24 -9.53
C ILE A 338 7.57 5.20 -9.99
N SER A 339 7.90 5.87 -11.10
CA SER A 339 9.29 5.97 -11.55
C SER A 339 10.21 6.51 -10.45
N SER A 340 9.72 7.49 -9.67
CA SER A 340 10.46 8.00 -8.52
C SER A 340 10.56 6.98 -7.37
N VAL A 341 9.55 6.13 -7.18
CA VAL A 341 9.63 5.04 -6.18
C VAL A 341 10.67 4.01 -6.61
N ASP A 342 10.66 3.59 -7.87
CA ASP A 342 11.64 2.64 -8.39
C ASP A 342 13.08 3.13 -8.24
N ASP A 343 13.37 4.38 -8.66
CA ASP A 343 14.67 5.02 -8.47
C ASP A 343 15.13 4.92 -7.00
N ASN A 344 14.22 5.15 -6.06
CA ASN A 344 14.50 5.21 -4.63
C ASN A 344 14.60 3.83 -3.97
N VAL A 345 13.83 2.86 -4.42
CA VAL A 345 14.01 1.44 -4.02
C VAL A 345 15.40 0.98 -4.42
N GLY A 346 15.86 1.30 -5.64
CA GLY A 346 17.20 1.00 -6.11
C GLY A 346 18.30 1.57 -5.20
N ARG A 347 18.16 2.80 -4.73
CA ARG A 347 19.11 3.43 -3.79
C ARG A 347 19.25 2.64 -2.49
N VAL A 348 18.13 2.16 -1.94
CA VAL A 348 18.16 1.40 -0.68
C VAL A 348 18.71 0.00 -0.90
N LEU A 349 18.33 -0.70 -2.00
CA LEU A 349 18.88 -2.02 -2.32
C LEU A 349 20.39 -1.95 -2.55
N ASN A 350 20.88 -0.97 -3.31
CA ASN A 350 22.31 -0.77 -3.52
C ASN A 350 23.05 -0.51 -2.20
N TYR A 351 22.44 0.28 -1.29
CA TYR A 351 23.02 0.49 0.03
C TYR A 351 23.19 -0.82 0.82
N LEU A 352 22.18 -1.71 0.78
CA LEU A 352 22.29 -3.02 1.45
C LEU A 352 23.42 -3.87 0.86
N ASP A 353 23.54 -3.88 -0.47
CA ASP A 353 24.57 -4.67 -1.18
C ASP A 353 26.00 -4.14 -0.86
N GLU A 354 26.21 -2.82 -0.96
CA GLU A 354 27.50 -2.17 -0.70
C GLU A 354 27.96 -2.31 0.76
N ASN A 355 27.01 -2.50 1.70
CA ASN A 355 27.31 -2.61 3.13
C ASN A 355 27.20 -4.05 3.67
N ASN A 356 27.16 -5.06 2.80
CA ASN A 356 27.06 -6.48 3.16
C ASN A 356 25.87 -6.81 4.07
N LEU A 357 24.75 -6.13 3.89
CA LEU A 357 23.49 -6.36 4.63
C LEU A 357 22.53 -7.30 3.90
N SER A 358 22.65 -7.40 2.58
CA SER A 358 21.71 -8.12 1.72
C SER A 358 21.57 -9.60 2.07
N GLU A 359 22.67 -10.28 2.37
CA GLU A 359 22.70 -11.73 2.65
C GLU A 359 21.84 -12.15 3.85
N ASN A 360 21.70 -11.28 4.86
CA ASN A 360 20.92 -11.55 6.06
C ASN A 360 19.70 -10.61 6.21
N THR A 361 19.16 -10.13 5.09
CA THR A 361 18.00 -9.25 5.08
C THR A 361 16.89 -9.81 4.22
N ILE A 362 15.72 -9.99 4.82
CA ILE A 362 14.47 -10.21 4.09
C ILE A 362 14.00 -8.85 3.57
N VAL A 363 13.91 -8.71 2.26
CA VAL A 363 13.37 -7.52 1.61
C VAL A 363 12.01 -7.86 1.03
N VAL A 364 10.98 -7.13 1.45
CA VAL A 364 9.62 -7.28 0.97
C VAL A 364 9.21 -6.00 0.26
N TYR A 365 8.66 -6.11 -0.96
CA TYR A 365 7.96 -5.03 -1.64
C TYR A 365 6.49 -5.37 -1.81
N THR A 366 5.62 -4.46 -1.41
CA THR A 366 4.17 -4.60 -1.57
C THR A 366 3.49 -3.23 -1.69
N SER A 367 2.19 -3.24 -1.93
CA SER A 367 1.28 -2.10 -1.76
C SER A 367 0.26 -2.40 -0.68
N ASP A 368 -0.33 -1.37 -0.09
CA ASP A 368 -1.43 -1.56 0.88
C ASP A 368 -2.71 -2.07 0.22
N GLN A 369 -2.92 -1.87 -1.10
CA GLN A 369 -3.95 -2.51 -1.94
C GLN A 369 -3.63 -2.30 -3.42
N GLY A 370 -4.46 -2.88 -4.30
CA GLY A 370 -4.47 -2.60 -5.72
C GLY A 370 -5.10 -1.23 -6.05
N PHE A 371 -5.15 -0.90 -7.34
CA PHE A 371 -5.65 0.38 -7.82
C PHE A 371 -6.11 0.27 -9.26
N TYR A 372 -7.24 0.92 -9.63
CA TYR A 372 -7.73 0.95 -11.01
C TYR A 372 -6.92 1.93 -11.84
N LEU A 373 -6.38 1.45 -12.95
CA LEU A 373 -5.63 2.24 -13.93
C LEU A 373 -6.46 2.51 -15.20
N GLY A 374 -7.72 2.86 -15.01
CA GLY A 374 -8.67 3.07 -16.08
C GLY A 374 -9.56 1.86 -16.38
N GLU A 375 -9.27 0.70 -15.79
CA GLU A 375 -10.16 -0.45 -15.91
C GLU A 375 -11.55 -0.09 -15.38
N HIS A 376 -12.59 -0.57 -16.04
CA HIS A 376 -13.98 -0.21 -15.79
C HIS A 376 -14.28 1.29 -15.92
N GLY A 377 -13.41 2.06 -16.57
CA GLY A 377 -13.51 3.51 -16.62
C GLY A 377 -13.23 4.20 -15.29
N TRP A 378 -12.62 3.51 -14.33
CA TRP A 378 -12.42 3.95 -12.96
C TRP A 378 -10.97 4.37 -12.66
N PHE A 379 -10.85 5.14 -11.61
CA PHE A 379 -9.65 5.37 -10.80
C PHE A 379 -9.98 5.09 -9.32
N ASP A 380 -8.99 5.08 -8.41
CA ASP A 380 -9.14 4.71 -7.00
C ASP A 380 -9.19 3.16 -6.79
N LYS A 381 -9.84 2.66 -5.75
CA LYS A 381 -9.85 1.27 -5.27
C LYS A 381 -11.18 0.95 -4.60
N ARG A 382 -11.25 0.06 -3.63
CA ARG A 382 -12.31 -0.25 -2.67
C ARG A 382 -13.13 -1.49 -2.99
N PHE A 383 -13.46 -1.75 -4.25
CA PHE A 383 -14.14 -2.99 -4.62
C PHE A 383 -13.26 -4.24 -4.46
N ILE A 384 -13.91 -5.38 -4.34
CA ILE A 384 -13.27 -6.69 -4.34
C ILE A 384 -12.80 -7.14 -5.75
N TYR A 385 -13.03 -6.37 -6.82
CA TYR A 385 -12.55 -6.70 -8.16
C TYR A 385 -11.03 -6.70 -8.22
N ASP A 386 -10.47 -7.52 -9.12
CA ASP A 386 -9.06 -7.89 -9.10
C ASP A 386 -8.10 -6.70 -9.09
N GLU A 387 -8.38 -5.63 -9.82
CA GLU A 387 -7.51 -4.46 -9.91
C GLU A 387 -7.34 -3.72 -8.56
N SER A 388 -8.40 -3.73 -7.75
CA SER A 388 -8.41 -3.14 -6.40
C SER A 388 -8.00 -4.15 -5.32
N PHE A 389 -8.37 -5.41 -5.49
CA PHE A 389 -8.21 -6.48 -4.51
C PHE A 389 -6.79 -7.07 -4.51
N LYS A 390 -6.19 -7.26 -5.70
CA LYS A 390 -4.82 -7.77 -5.81
C LYS A 390 -3.81 -6.69 -5.48
N THR A 391 -2.71 -7.11 -4.85
CA THR A 391 -1.59 -6.24 -4.51
C THR A 391 -0.28 -6.89 -4.99
N PRO A 392 0.75 -6.13 -5.39
CA PRO A 392 2.05 -6.74 -5.65
C PRO A 392 2.63 -7.33 -4.36
N LEU A 393 3.31 -8.44 -4.48
CA LEU A 393 4.11 -9.01 -3.40
C LEU A 393 5.37 -9.66 -3.98
N LEU A 394 6.51 -9.05 -3.70
CA LEU A 394 7.84 -9.53 -4.05
C LEU A 394 8.64 -9.72 -2.77
N ILE A 395 9.29 -10.86 -2.60
CA ILE A 395 10.09 -11.16 -1.41
C ILE A 395 11.45 -11.70 -1.84
N ARG A 396 12.53 -11.03 -1.38
CA ARG A 396 13.90 -11.48 -1.54
C ARG A 396 14.46 -11.88 -0.18
N TRP A 397 15.03 -13.07 -0.10
CA TRP A 397 15.79 -13.55 1.05
C TRP A 397 16.92 -14.44 0.57
N PRO A 398 18.11 -13.91 0.34
CA PRO A 398 19.24 -14.68 -0.18
C PRO A 398 19.52 -15.94 0.66
N ASN A 399 19.92 -17.02 -0.01
CA ASN A 399 20.20 -18.33 0.61
C ASN A 399 19.00 -19.03 1.28
N LYS A 400 17.79 -18.50 1.17
CA LYS A 400 16.56 -19.09 1.71
C LYS A 400 15.48 -19.25 0.64
N ILE A 401 15.35 -18.27 -0.23
CA ILE A 401 14.42 -18.28 -1.37
C ILE A 401 15.25 -18.50 -2.64
N GLU A 402 14.84 -19.45 -3.46
CA GLU A 402 15.39 -19.65 -4.80
C GLU A 402 15.09 -18.42 -5.67
N PRO A 403 16.08 -17.85 -6.38
CA PRO A 403 15.86 -16.69 -7.24
C PRO A 403 14.91 -16.97 -8.41
N GLY A 404 14.10 -15.98 -8.80
CA GLY A 404 13.26 -16.02 -9.99
C GLY A 404 12.01 -16.88 -9.89
N ILE A 405 11.59 -17.29 -8.69
CA ILE A 405 10.36 -18.07 -8.51
C ILE A 405 9.14 -17.21 -8.73
N THR A 406 8.13 -17.76 -9.40
CA THR A 406 6.79 -17.22 -9.46
C THR A 406 5.82 -18.20 -8.80
N SER A 407 5.03 -17.71 -7.83
CA SER A 407 3.97 -18.47 -7.15
C SER A 407 2.61 -17.90 -7.51
N ASP A 408 1.66 -18.78 -7.84
CA ASP A 408 0.25 -18.45 -8.07
C ASP A 408 -0.63 -18.81 -6.87
N GLU A 409 -0.02 -19.13 -5.72
CA GLU A 409 -0.76 -19.44 -4.51
C GLU A 409 -1.51 -18.22 -3.96
N MET A 410 -2.69 -18.51 -3.39
CA MET A 410 -3.54 -17.47 -2.78
C MET A 410 -2.94 -17.03 -1.44
N VAL A 411 -2.45 -15.79 -1.37
CA VAL A 411 -1.88 -15.21 -0.14
C VAL A 411 -2.51 -13.84 0.16
N GLN A 412 -2.56 -13.45 1.43
CA GLN A 412 -3.16 -12.17 1.82
C GLN A 412 -2.22 -11.30 2.64
N ASN A 413 -2.45 -9.99 2.66
CA ASN A 413 -1.76 -9.07 3.55
C ASN A 413 -1.92 -9.41 5.04
N LEU A 414 -2.89 -10.25 5.38
CA LEU A 414 -3.14 -10.85 6.70
C LEU A 414 -1.97 -11.72 7.18
N ASP A 415 -1.20 -12.29 6.24
CA ASP A 415 -0.18 -13.31 6.47
C ASP A 415 1.20 -12.72 6.80
N PHE A 416 1.38 -11.42 6.58
CA PHE A 416 2.70 -10.79 6.65
C PHE A 416 3.26 -10.78 8.07
N ALA A 417 2.44 -10.41 9.07
CA ALA A 417 2.88 -10.37 10.47
C ALA A 417 3.39 -11.74 10.94
N GLN A 418 2.63 -12.81 10.69
CA GLN A 418 2.99 -14.18 11.06
C GLN A 418 4.27 -14.65 10.36
N THR A 419 4.40 -14.32 9.07
CA THR A 419 5.60 -14.67 8.29
C THR A 419 6.86 -14.03 8.87
N PHE A 420 6.78 -12.72 9.18
CA PHE A 420 7.93 -12.01 9.75
C PHE A 420 8.29 -12.49 11.15
N LEU A 421 7.27 -12.77 11.99
CA LEU A 421 7.48 -13.31 13.34
C LEU A 421 8.13 -14.70 13.28
N GLU A 422 7.65 -15.60 12.43
CA GLU A 422 8.25 -16.94 12.26
C GLU A 422 9.68 -16.85 11.73
N ALA A 423 9.93 -16.05 10.68
CA ALA A 423 11.28 -15.85 10.14
C ALA A 423 12.27 -15.32 11.18
N ALA A 424 11.79 -14.50 12.12
CA ALA A 424 12.57 -13.95 13.23
C ALA A 424 12.61 -14.84 14.47
N MET A 425 11.98 -16.03 14.44
CA MET A 425 11.83 -16.95 15.59
C MET A 425 11.15 -16.30 16.79
N ILE A 426 10.13 -15.46 16.54
CA ILE A 426 9.30 -14.80 17.55
C ILE A 426 7.95 -15.51 17.59
N ASN A 427 7.44 -15.77 18.80
CA ASN A 427 6.14 -16.42 18.97
C ASN A 427 5.03 -15.60 18.31
N ILE A 428 4.20 -16.27 17.51
CA ILE A 428 3.02 -15.70 16.87
C ILE A 428 1.88 -15.69 17.90
N PRO A 429 1.22 -14.55 18.18
CA PRO A 429 0.05 -14.51 19.04
C PRO A 429 -1.12 -15.35 18.47
N ASP A 430 -1.83 -16.06 19.36
CA ASP A 430 -2.95 -16.95 18.98
C ASP A 430 -4.16 -16.20 18.37
N ASP A 431 -4.25 -14.88 18.57
CA ASP A 431 -5.34 -14.06 18.05
C ASP A 431 -5.05 -13.46 16.66
N MET A 432 -3.87 -13.72 16.09
CA MET A 432 -3.58 -13.45 14.69
C MET A 432 -4.29 -14.46 13.78
N GLN A 433 -4.85 -14.01 12.67
CA GLN A 433 -5.74 -14.81 11.83
C GLN A 433 -5.14 -15.27 10.50
N GLY A 434 -3.98 -14.72 10.12
CA GLY A 434 -3.25 -15.12 8.93
C GLY A 434 -2.42 -16.40 9.12
N GLU A 435 -1.81 -16.84 8.04
CA GLU A 435 -0.94 -18.01 7.99
C GLU A 435 0.46 -17.57 7.55
N SER A 436 1.50 -18.20 8.09
CA SER A 436 2.86 -17.85 7.69
C SER A 436 3.17 -18.33 6.27
N LEU A 437 3.75 -17.46 5.45
CA LEU A 437 4.22 -17.79 4.09
C LEU A 437 5.53 -18.61 4.10
N MET A 438 6.11 -18.92 5.24
CA MET A 438 7.38 -19.63 5.33
C MET A 438 7.41 -20.95 4.54
N PRO A 439 6.34 -21.77 4.47
CA PRO A 439 6.32 -22.93 3.60
C PRO A 439 6.58 -22.58 2.13
N LEU A 440 5.93 -21.54 1.59
CA LEU A 440 6.10 -21.08 0.21
C LEU A 440 7.48 -20.47 -0.02
N LEU A 441 8.01 -19.74 0.97
CA LEU A 441 9.32 -19.09 0.88
C LEU A 441 10.49 -20.08 0.96
N THR A 442 10.27 -21.29 1.52
CA THR A 442 11.31 -22.32 1.70
C THR A 442 11.11 -23.54 0.81
N GLY A 443 10.23 -23.47 -0.18
CA GLY A 443 9.99 -24.56 -1.14
C GLY A 443 9.22 -25.77 -0.60
N ASN A 444 8.52 -25.63 0.54
CA ASN A 444 7.67 -26.69 1.12
C ASN A 444 6.20 -26.46 0.76
N ASN A 445 5.91 -26.24 -0.52
CA ASN A 445 4.60 -25.83 -1.03
C ASN A 445 3.48 -26.82 -0.67
N GLU A 446 3.79 -28.11 -0.46
CA GLU A 446 2.84 -29.14 -0.05
C GLU A 446 2.20 -28.88 1.34
N LYS A 447 2.76 -27.95 2.13
CA LYS A 447 2.20 -27.52 3.41
C LYS A 447 1.27 -26.32 3.30
N TRP A 448 1.09 -25.80 2.09
CA TRP A 448 0.18 -24.70 1.82
C TRP A 448 -1.09 -25.23 1.14
N ASP A 449 -2.23 -25.09 1.81
CA ASP A 449 -3.51 -25.68 1.38
C ASP A 449 -4.62 -24.63 1.19
N ARG A 450 -4.28 -23.35 1.22
CA ARG A 450 -5.29 -22.28 1.05
C ARG A 450 -5.79 -22.22 -0.39
N GLU A 451 -7.07 -22.53 -0.59
CA GLU A 451 -7.74 -22.47 -1.89
C GLU A 451 -8.53 -21.18 -2.10
N GLU A 452 -8.90 -20.50 -1.02
CA GLU A 452 -9.70 -19.28 -1.05
C GLU A 452 -9.32 -18.28 0.04
N VAL A 453 -9.78 -17.04 -0.16
CA VAL A 453 -9.60 -15.94 0.78
C VAL A 453 -10.90 -15.19 1.03
N TYR A 454 -11.02 -14.60 2.20
CA TYR A 454 -12.13 -13.75 2.61
C TYR A 454 -11.77 -12.28 2.45
N TYR A 455 -12.74 -11.45 2.06
CA TYR A 455 -12.61 -10.00 1.89
C TYR A 455 -13.80 -9.28 2.51
N HIS A 456 -13.61 -8.10 3.12
CA HIS A 456 -14.71 -7.28 3.62
C HIS A 456 -14.39 -5.78 3.59
N TYR A 457 -15.23 -5.00 2.92
CA TYR A 457 -15.20 -3.53 2.82
C TYR A 457 -16.35 -2.91 3.60
N TYR A 458 -16.04 -1.93 4.48
CA TYR A 458 -17.00 -1.34 5.45
C TYR A 458 -17.28 0.14 5.23
N GLU A 459 -16.40 0.89 4.52
CA GLU A 459 -16.44 2.36 4.47
C GLU A 459 -17.50 2.90 3.50
N TYR A 460 -18.77 2.73 3.85
CA TYR A 460 -19.91 3.30 3.14
C TYR A 460 -20.97 3.77 4.13
N PRO A 461 -21.66 4.95 3.87
CA PRO A 461 -21.40 5.89 2.77
C PRO A 461 -20.16 6.76 3.04
N SER A 462 -19.29 6.92 2.05
CA SER A 462 -18.04 7.69 2.16
C SER A 462 -17.56 8.15 0.79
N VAL A 463 -16.31 8.59 0.69
CA VAL A 463 -15.66 8.98 -0.57
C VAL A 463 -15.85 7.87 -1.61
N HIS A 464 -16.22 8.27 -2.84
CA HIS A 464 -16.49 7.39 -3.98
C HIS A 464 -17.73 6.48 -3.89
N MET A 465 -18.52 6.58 -2.82
CA MET A 465 -19.81 5.91 -2.66
C MET A 465 -19.83 4.40 -2.98
N VAL A 466 -18.70 3.72 -2.78
CA VAL A 466 -18.61 2.27 -2.97
C VAL A 466 -19.36 1.55 -1.86
N LYS A 467 -20.32 0.70 -2.25
CA LYS A 467 -21.22 -0.03 -1.35
C LYS A 467 -20.48 -0.98 -0.41
N ARG A 468 -21.00 -1.19 0.82
CA ARG A 468 -20.48 -2.23 1.73
C ARG A 468 -20.62 -3.59 1.09
N HIS A 469 -19.57 -4.39 1.15
CA HIS A 469 -19.61 -5.74 0.58
C HIS A 469 -18.55 -6.64 1.23
N TYR A 470 -18.83 -7.93 1.21
CA TYR A 470 -17.90 -8.97 1.55
C TYR A 470 -17.98 -10.11 0.54
N GLY A 471 -17.00 -10.99 0.54
CA GLY A 471 -16.99 -12.08 -0.39
C GLY A 471 -15.90 -13.11 -0.17
N ILE A 472 -16.02 -14.18 -0.95
CA ILE A 472 -15.03 -15.23 -1.09
C ILE A 472 -14.39 -15.17 -2.47
N VAL A 473 -13.08 -15.31 -2.52
CA VAL A 473 -12.32 -15.37 -3.78
C VAL A 473 -11.50 -16.64 -3.79
N SER A 474 -11.68 -17.45 -4.82
CA SER A 474 -10.82 -18.60 -5.14
C SER A 474 -10.06 -18.35 -6.45
N LYS A 475 -9.18 -19.26 -6.87
CA LYS A 475 -8.48 -19.14 -8.17
C LYS A 475 -9.47 -19.06 -9.35
N ASN A 476 -10.66 -19.70 -9.24
CA ASN A 476 -11.61 -19.83 -10.35
C ASN A 476 -12.84 -18.94 -10.25
N TYR A 477 -13.31 -18.65 -9.05
CA TYR A 477 -14.58 -17.97 -8.83
C TYR A 477 -14.46 -16.89 -7.77
N LYS A 478 -15.35 -15.89 -7.87
CA LYS A 478 -15.51 -14.83 -6.89
C LYS A 478 -17.01 -14.67 -6.63
N LEU A 479 -17.43 -14.82 -5.36
CA LEU A 479 -18.81 -14.57 -4.90
C LEU A 479 -18.79 -13.36 -3.97
N VAL A 480 -19.64 -12.36 -4.27
CA VAL A 480 -19.70 -11.08 -3.57
C VAL A 480 -21.11 -10.81 -3.06
N ARG A 481 -21.22 -10.39 -1.80
CA ARG A 481 -22.44 -9.89 -1.17
C ARG A 481 -22.34 -8.40 -0.97
N PHE A 482 -23.20 -7.64 -1.62
CA PHE A 482 -23.46 -6.24 -1.29
C PHE A 482 -24.60 -6.14 -0.29
N TYR A 483 -24.47 -5.32 0.74
CA TYR A 483 -25.42 -5.25 1.85
C TYR A 483 -25.60 -3.83 2.39
N TYR A 484 -26.55 -3.61 3.26
CA TYR A 484 -26.96 -2.40 3.94
C TYR A 484 -28.04 -1.61 3.17
N ASP A 485 -27.68 -0.81 2.16
CA ASP A 485 -28.62 -0.02 1.34
C ASP A 485 -28.96 -0.71 -0.01
N VAL A 486 -28.21 -1.72 -0.35
CA VAL A 486 -28.45 -2.64 -1.45
C VAL A 486 -28.45 -4.08 -0.92
N ASP A 487 -29.15 -4.96 -1.61
CA ASP A 487 -29.27 -6.39 -1.28
C ASP A 487 -29.02 -7.20 -2.55
N GLU A 488 -27.74 -7.31 -2.93
CA GLU A 488 -27.34 -7.88 -4.21
C GLU A 488 -26.22 -8.90 -4.06
N TRP A 489 -26.21 -9.89 -4.94
CA TRP A 489 -25.13 -10.84 -5.09
C TRP A 489 -24.51 -10.75 -6.48
N GLU A 490 -23.19 -10.92 -6.54
CA GLU A 490 -22.46 -11.06 -7.79
C GLU A 490 -21.61 -12.33 -7.74
N LEU A 491 -21.58 -13.08 -8.85
CA LEU A 491 -20.74 -14.26 -9.06
C LEU A 491 -19.97 -14.10 -10.35
N TYR A 492 -18.66 -14.28 -10.30
CA TYR A 492 -17.80 -14.20 -11.47
C TYR A 492 -17.03 -15.50 -11.69
N ASP A 493 -17.04 -15.98 -12.95
CA ASP A 493 -16.15 -17.04 -13.44
C ASP A 493 -14.86 -16.40 -13.94
N ARG A 494 -13.85 -16.33 -13.07
CA ARG A 494 -12.60 -15.62 -13.32
C ARG A 494 -11.75 -16.18 -14.47
N LYS A 495 -12.02 -17.42 -14.89
CA LYS A 495 -11.37 -18.02 -16.07
C LYS A 495 -12.01 -17.59 -17.38
N LYS A 496 -13.34 -17.53 -17.42
CA LYS A 496 -14.09 -17.13 -18.62
C LYS A 496 -14.19 -15.61 -18.74
N ASP A 497 -14.28 -14.93 -17.61
CA ASP A 497 -14.42 -13.48 -17.49
C ASP A 497 -13.35 -12.89 -16.55
N PRO A 498 -12.08 -12.80 -17.02
CA PRO A 498 -10.98 -12.30 -16.20
C PRO A 498 -11.08 -10.79 -15.89
N TYR A 499 -12.00 -10.09 -16.52
CA TYR A 499 -12.26 -8.67 -16.27
C TYR A 499 -13.50 -8.43 -15.39
N GLU A 500 -14.17 -9.48 -14.92
CA GLU A 500 -15.31 -9.41 -14.01
C GLU A 500 -16.44 -8.48 -14.50
N LEU A 501 -16.76 -8.58 -15.79
CA LEU A 501 -17.79 -7.78 -16.47
C LEU A 501 -19.18 -8.39 -16.40
N ASN A 502 -19.29 -9.71 -16.20
CA ASN A 502 -20.53 -10.47 -16.34
C ASN A 502 -20.86 -11.18 -15.04
N ASN A 503 -21.82 -10.63 -14.29
CA ASN A 503 -22.40 -11.29 -13.14
C ASN A 503 -23.24 -12.49 -13.57
N VAL A 504 -22.80 -13.70 -13.23
CA VAL A 504 -23.47 -14.98 -13.57
C VAL A 504 -24.25 -15.56 -12.37
N TYR A 505 -24.51 -14.76 -11.34
CA TYR A 505 -25.17 -15.23 -10.11
C TYR A 505 -26.53 -15.87 -10.37
N GLU A 506 -27.34 -15.30 -11.25
CA GLU A 506 -28.69 -15.82 -11.59
C GLU A 506 -28.67 -16.86 -12.72
N ASN A 507 -27.49 -17.19 -13.30
CA ASN A 507 -27.43 -18.20 -14.36
C ASN A 507 -27.47 -19.62 -13.76
N ASP A 508 -28.44 -20.41 -14.18
CA ASP A 508 -28.68 -21.79 -13.70
C ASP A 508 -27.49 -22.73 -13.94
N GLU A 509 -26.67 -22.49 -14.96
CA GLU A 509 -25.45 -23.27 -15.20
C GLU A 509 -24.45 -23.19 -14.03
N TYR A 510 -24.47 -22.12 -13.26
CA TYR A 510 -23.62 -21.89 -12.10
C TYR A 510 -24.28 -22.24 -10.76
N LYS A 511 -25.50 -22.82 -10.76
CA LYS A 511 -26.25 -23.08 -9.52
C LYS A 511 -25.46 -23.90 -8.50
N SER A 512 -24.87 -25.03 -8.92
CA SER A 512 -24.09 -25.89 -8.00
C SER A 512 -22.83 -25.18 -7.46
N ILE A 513 -22.15 -24.39 -8.30
CA ILE A 513 -20.98 -23.60 -7.91
C ILE A 513 -21.39 -22.51 -6.90
N ARG A 514 -22.50 -21.83 -7.16
CA ARG A 514 -23.05 -20.80 -6.28
C ARG A 514 -23.39 -21.36 -4.89
N GLU A 515 -24.08 -22.52 -4.84
CA GLU A 515 -24.44 -23.19 -3.59
C GLU A 515 -23.18 -23.60 -2.79
N ASP A 516 -22.16 -24.15 -3.44
CA ASP A 516 -20.88 -24.49 -2.81
C ASP A 516 -20.17 -23.24 -2.25
N LEU A 517 -20.09 -22.18 -3.05
CA LEU A 517 -19.43 -20.94 -2.64
C LEU A 517 -20.15 -20.25 -1.47
N HIS A 518 -21.48 -20.34 -1.37
CA HIS A 518 -22.21 -19.85 -0.20
C HIS A 518 -21.82 -20.59 1.08
N LEU A 519 -21.75 -21.93 1.03
CA LEU A 519 -21.34 -22.74 2.18
C LEU A 519 -19.91 -22.43 2.62
N ARG A 520 -19.01 -22.29 1.65
CA ARG A 520 -17.60 -21.95 1.92
C ARG A 520 -17.45 -20.53 2.45
N LEU A 521 -18.18 -19.56 1.90
CA LEU A 521 -18.20 -18.18 2.39
C LEU A 521 -18.65 -18.11 3.85
N GLU A 522 -19.73 -18.84 4.20
CA GLU A 522 -20.18 -18.88 5.60
C GLU A 522 -19.14 -19.53 6.51
N SER A 523 -18.47 -20.59 6.05
CA SER A 523 -17.38 -21.22 6.80
C SER A 523 -16.21 -20.25 7.05
N LEU A 524 -15.85 -19.41 6.06
CA LEU A 524 -14.83 -18.39 6.22
C LEU A 524 -15.28 -17.28 7.19
N ARG A 525 -16.54 -16.85 7.15
CA ARG A 525 -17.07 -15.88 8.10
C ARG A 525 -16.97 -16.39 9.54
N ILE A 526 -17.33 -17.64 9.77
CA ILE A 526 -17.18 -18.30 11.08
C ILE A 526 -15.69 -18.38 11.46
N LYS A 527 -14.82 -18.87 10.56
CA LYS A 527 -13.35 -18.98 10.79
C LYS A 527 -12.77 -17.64 11.23
N TYR A 528 -13.15 -16.56 10.56
CA TYR A 528 -12.61 -15.23 10.79
C TYR A 528 -13.43 -14.39 11.78
N LYS A 529 -14.46 -14.97 12.41
CA LYS A 529 -15.30 -14.31 13.43
C LYS A 529 -16.02 -13.07 12.92
N ASP A 530 -16.50 -13.12 11.69
CA ASP A 530 -17.38 -12.11 11.10
C ASP A 530 -18.84 -12.58 11.16
N SER A 531 -19.78 -11.63 11.34
CA SER A 531 -21.21 -11.93 11.42
C SER A 531 -22.08 -10.73 11.02
N ASP A 532 -23.38 -10.98 10.81
CA ASP A 532 -24.33 -9.91 10.50
C ASP A 532 -24.55 -8.98 11.70
N GLU A 533 -24.52 -9.51 12.94
CA GLU A 533 -24.60 -8.67 14.15
C GLU A 533 -23.42 -7.72 14.25
N LEU A 534 -22.24 -8.15 13.83
CA LEU A 534 -21.05 -7.30 13.80
C LEU A 534 -21.15 -6.23 12.69
N ASN A 535 -21.74 -6.59 11.54
CA ASN A 535 -22.04 -5.63 10.49
C ASN A 535 -23.01 -4.55 10.97
N ASP A 536 -24.10 -4.93 11.64
CA ASP A 536 -25.07 -4.02 12.23
C ASP A 536 -24.43 -3.13 13.29
N PHE A 537 -23.55 -3.66 14.13
CA PHE A 537 -22.78 -2.88 15.09
C PHE A 537 -21.99 -1.76 14.42
N TYR A 538 -21.25 -2.06 13.34
CA TYR A 538 -20.45 -1.06 12.63
C TYR A 538 -21.31 -0.07 11.85
N ILE A 539 -22.44 -0.47 11.31
CA ILE A 539 -23.41 0.41 10.66
C ILE A 539 -23.97 1.41 11.69
N ASN A 540 -24.44 0.92 12.83
CA ASN A 540 -25.00 1.77 13.89
C ASN A 540 -23.98 2.76 14.44
N LYS A 541 -22.76 2.30 14.69
CA LYS A 541 -21.63 3.15 15.11
C LYS A 541 -21.34 4.27 14.10
N TYR A 542 -21.42 3.97 12.81
CA TYR A 542 -21.25 4.96 11.75
C TYR A 542 -22.39 5.99 11.77
N LEU A 543 -23.64 5.53 11.87
CA LEU A 543 -24.82 6.40 11.90
C LEU A 543 -24.83 7.33 13.12
N GLU A 544 -24.47 6.83 14.31
CA GLU A 544 -24.35 7.64 15.54
C GLU A 544 -23.28 8.75 15.40
N LYS A 545 -22.11 8.41 14.86
CA LYS A 545 -21.03 9.38 14.61
C LYS A 545 -21.46 10.51 13.68
N ASN A 546 -22.32 10.22 12.71
CA ASN A 546 -22.82 11.23 11.77
C ASN A 546 -23.96 12.07 12.37
N LYS A 547 -24.80 11.51 13.25
CA LYS A 547 -25.82 12.28 13.99
C LYS A 547 -25.18 13.33 14.92
N SER A 548 -24.03 13.04 15.52
CA SER A 548 -23.32 13.97 16.40
C SER A 548 -22.59 15.12 15.67
N ARG A 549 -22.52 15.07 14.34
CA ARG A 549 -21.83 16.06 13.49
C ARG A 549 -22.80 17.02 12.75
N ASN A 550 -24.09 16.73 12.79
CA ASN A 550 -25.20 17.59 12.33
C ASN A 550 -25.82 18.33 13.50
#